data_752747da75326d3754f1d13fc2a39dbe
#
_entry.id   752747da75326d3754f1d13fc2a39dbe
#
_cell.length_a   1.000
_cell.length_b   1.000
_cell.length_c   1.000
_cell.angle_alpha   90.00
_cell.angle_beta   90.00
_cell.angle_gamma   90.00
#
_symmetry.space_group_name_H-M   'P 1'
#
loop_
_entity.id
_entity.type
_entity.pdbx_description
1 polymer ?
#
loop_
_entity_poly.entity_id
_entity_poly.type
_entity_poly.pdbx_seq_one_letter_code
_entity_poly.pdbx_strand_id
1 'polypeptide(L)'
;MMNSPANLAQKLATFTDRFLPRTVATYNGNDVMVAKLEGPFHWHKHHDTDDFFLVLSGMLDIELRDRTVTLNPGEVFVVPKGVEHRPAARGEVHIMLIEPTGTPNSGDKATAAPRILA
;
A
#
# COMPACT_ATOMS: atom_id res chain seq x y z
N MET A 1 -6.11 -19.58 6.62
CA MET A 1 -6.18 -20.05 7.98
C MET A 1 -5.77 -18.96 8.95
N MET A 2 -6.64 -18.64 9.87
CA MET A 2 -6.48 -17.46 10.72
C MET A 2 -5.28 -17.51 11.68
N ASN A 3 -4.79 -18.68 12.05
CA ASN A 3 -3.80 -18.79 13.10
C ASN A 3 -2.38 -19.11 12.60
N SER A 4 -2.16 -19.05 11.32
CA SER A 4 -0.85 -19.27 10.73
C SER A 4 -0.15 -17.94 10.50
N PRO A 5 1.16 -17.85 10.83
CA PRO A 5 1.91 -16.64 10.49
C PRO A 5 1.96 -16.42 8.99
N ALA A 6 1.92 -15.16 8.56
CA ALA A 6 2.14 -14.81 7.17
C ALA A 6 3.60 -14.34 7.02
N ASN A 7 4.36 -15.05 6.18
CA ASN A 7 5.71 -14.63 5.84
C ASN A 7 5.61 -13.69 4.63
N LEU A 8 5.96 -12.42 4.82
CA LEU A 8 5.76 -11.41 3.79
C LEU A 8 6.59 -11.67 2.53
N ALA A 9 7.83 -12.12 2.69
CA ALA A 9 8.68 -12.44 1.55
C ALA A 9 8.12 -13.60 0.73
N GLN A 10 7.58 -14.63 1.40
CA GLN A 10 6.94 -15.74 0.72
C GLN A 10 5.67 -15.30 -0.02
N LYS A 11 4.86 -14.45 0.60
CA LYS A 11 3.65 -13.93 -0.04
C LYS A 11 3.99 -13.08 -1.25
N LEU A 12 4.99 -12.21 -1.14
CA LEU A 12 5.46 -11.40 -2.26
C LEU A 12 5.99 -12.23 -3.43
N ALA A 13 6.57 -13.41 -3.15
CA ALA A 13 7.07 -14.29 -4.18
C ALA A 13 5.98 -14.97 -5.01
N THR A 14 4.70 -14.86 -4.61
CA THR A 14 3.60 -15.55 -5.28
C THR A 14 2.96 -14.76 -6.42
N PHE A 15 3.34 -13.51 -6.62
CA PHE A 15 2.71 -12.67 -7.65
C PHE A 15 3.71 -11.69 -8.26
N THR A 16 3.35 -11.16 -9.42
CA THR A 16 4.17 -10.17 -10.14
C THR A 16 3.41 -8.89 -10.45
N ASP A 17 2.09 -8.88 -10.25
CA ASP A 17 1.25 -7.71 -10.54
C ASP A 17 1.72 -6.49 -9.75
N ARG A 18 1.63 -5.31 -10.39
CA ARG A 18 1.95 -4.02 -9.77
C ARG A 18 0.67 -3.30 -9.38
N PHE A 19 0.72 -2.57 -8.26
CA PHE A 19 -0.41 -1.79 -7.75
C PHE A 19 -1.67 -2.62 -7.47
N LEU A 20 -1.49 -3.89 -7.15
CA LEU A 20 -2.58 -4.82 -6.86
C LEU A 20 -2.31 -5.50 -5.52
N PRO A 21 -2.72 -4.89 -4.40
CA PRO A 21 -2.41 -5.40 -3.07
C PRO A 21 -2.98 -6.79 -2.80
N ARG A 22 -2.23 -7.57 -2.02
CA ARG A 22 -2.63 -8.89 -1.54
C ARG A 22 -2.84 -8.84 -0.03
N THR A 23 -4.01 -9.24 0.43
CA THR A 23 -4.31 -9.32 1.86
C THR A 23 -3.64 -10.56 2.46
N VAL A 24 -2.81 -10.36 3.47
CA VAL A 24 -2.07 -11.44 4.14
C VAL A 24 -2.61 -11.72 5.54
N ALA A 25 -3.31 -10.78 6.14
CA ALA A 25 -3.90 -10.92 7.47
C ALA A 25 -4.97 -9.85 7.66
N THR A 26 -5.76 -10.00 8.72
CA THR A 26 -6.70 -8.97 9.16
C THR A 26 -6.40 -8.61 10.61
N TYR A 27 -6.64 -7.35 10.97
CA TYR A 27 -6.35 -6.84 12.29
C TYR A 27 -7.35 -5.75 12.65
N ASN A 28 -8.22 -6.03 13.64
CA ASN A 28 -9.20 -5.07 14.15
C ASN A 28 -10.01 -4.37 13.04
N GLY A 29 -10.55 -5.16 12.09
CA GLY A 29 -11.33 -4.61 10.99
C GLY A 29 -10.50 -3.99 9.87
N ASN A 30 -9.18 -4.19 9.90
CA ASN A 30 -8.27 -3.73 8.86
C ASN A 30 -7.71 -4.90 8.08
N ASP A 31 -7.43 -4.65 6.80
CA ASP A 31 -6.67 -5.58 5.98
C ASP A 31 -5.19 -5.21 6.08
N VAL A 32 -4.36 -6.19 6.41
CA VAL A 32 -2.90 -6.09 6.33
C VAL A 32 -2.49 -6.65 4.98
N MET A 33 -1.82 -5.84 4.18
CA MET A 33 -1.55 -6.17 2.78
C MET A 33 -0.09 -5.97 2.42
N VAL A 34 0.34 -6.68 1.37
CA VAL A 34 1.59 -6.41 0.68
C VAL A 34 1.30 -6.08 -0.77
N ALA A 35 2.14 -5.26 -1.36
CA ALA A 35 2.01 -4.88 -2.76
C ALA A 35 3.38 -4.65 -3.38
N LYS A 36 3.43 -4.84 -4.69
CA LYS A 36 4.58 -4.45 -5.51
C LYS A 36 4.19 -3.21 -6.28
N LEU A 37 5.10 -2.24 -6.31
CA LEU A 37 4.91 -0.98 -7.03
C LEU A 37 6.06 -0.80 -7.99
N GLU A 38 5.79 -0.09 -9.10
CA GLU A 38 6.84 0.29 -10.05
C GLU A 38 6.37 1.53 -10.78
N GLY A 39 7.16 2.61 -10.75
CA GLY A 39 6.78 3.88 -11.33
C GLY A 39 5.71 4.61 -10.52
N PRO A 40 5.13 5.67 -11.09
CA PRO A 40 4.14 6.48 -10.38
C PRO A 40 2.74 5.85 -10.43
N PHE A 41 2.03 5.99 -9.33
CA PHE A 41 0.59 5.77 -9.27
C PHE A 41 -0.09 7.07 -9.72
N HIS A 42 -1.40 7.22 -9.48
CA HIS A 42 -2.09 8.48 -9.75
C HIS A 42 -2.29 9.30 -8.47
N TRP A 43 -2.51 10.60 -8.63
CA TRP A 43 -2.87 11.47 -7.52
C TRP A 43 -4.24 11.09 -7.00
N HIS A 44 -4.34 10.92 -5.68
CA HIS A 44 -5.61 10.57 -5.03
C HIS A 44 -5.57 10.96 -3.56
N LYS A 45 -6.70 10.79 -2.90
CA LYS A 45 -6.81 10.93 -1.45
C LYS A 45 -7.87 9.95 -0.93
N HIS A 46 -7.74 9.61 0.33
CA HIS A 46 -8.75 8.82 1.04
C HIS A 46 -9.53 9.77 1.96
N HIS A 47 -10.86 9.76 1.85
CA HIS A 47 -11.71 10.69 2.61
C HIS A 47 -11.91 10.25 4.06
N ASP A 48 -11.91 8.94 4.31
CA ASP A 48 -12.38 8.36 5.57
C ASP A 48 -11.28 7.72 6.41
N THR A 49 -10.07 7.59 5.89
CA THR A 49 -8.98 6.92 6.58
C THR A 49 -7.63 7.51 6.19
N ASP A 50 -6.66 7.35 7.10
CA ASP A 50 -5.27 7.62 6.79
C ASP A 50 -4.74 6.55 5.83
N ASP A 51 -3.66 6.88 5.12
CA ASP A 51 -3.01 5.94 4.19
C ASP A 51 -1.63 5.57 4.74
N PHE A 52 -1.45 4.29 5.06
CA PHE A 52 -0.28 3.76 5.74
C PHE A 52 0.69 3.14 4.74
N PHE A 53 1.96 3.53 4.79
CA PHE A 53 3.02 2.97 3.95
C PHE A 53 4.20 2.50 4.81
N LEU A 54 4.61 1.26 4.63
CA LEU A 54 5.87 0.72 5.15
C LEU A 54 6.63 0.12 3.99
N VAL A 55 7.83 0.63 3.71
CA VAL A 55 8.67 0.09 2.65
C VAL A 55 9.43 -1.13 3.17
N LEU A 56 9.32 -2.23 2.45
CA LEU A 56 10.05 -3.48 2.74
C LEU A 56 11.31 -3.59 1.89
N SER A 57 11.25 -3.12 0.64
CA SER A 57 12.35 -3.22 -0.32
C SER A 57 12.23 -2.11 -1.35
N GLY A 58 13.35 -1.53 -1.73
CA GLY A 58 13.41 -0.45 -2.70
C GLY A 58 13.21 0.93 -2.08
N MET A 59 12.96 1.94 -2.91
CA MET A 59 12.74 3.32 -2.47
C MET A 59 11.42 3.82 -3.03
N LEU A 60 10.59 4.38 -2.17
CA LEU A 60 9.29 4.92 -2.53
C LEU A 60 9.23 6.41 -2.23
N ASP A 61 8.86 7.20 -3.24
CA ASP A 61 8.52 8.60 -3.01
C ASP A 61 7.02 8.71 -2.78
N ILE A 62 6.64 9.44 -1.74
CA ILE A 62 5.26 9.87 -1.55
C ILE A 62 5.23 11.36 -1.90
N GLU A 63 4.66 11.68 -3.05
CA GLU A 63 4.55 13.06 -3.51
C GLU A 63 3.34 13.69 -2.87
N LEU A 64 3.56 14.78 -2.14
CA LEU A 64 2.52 15.64 -1.60
C LEU A 64 2.51 16.93 -2.43
N ARG A 65 1.48 17.75 -2.30
CA ARG A 65 1.42 18.99 -3.09
C ARG A 65 2.50 19.99 -2.71
N ASP A 66 2.98 19.96 -1.48
CA ASP A 66 3.98 20.90 -0.96
C ASP A 66 5.39 20.29 -0.83
N ARG A 67 5.54 18.96 -0.95
CA ARG A 67 6.84 18.31 -0.79
C ARG A 67 6.78 16.86 -1.24
N THR A 68 7.94 16.23 -1.34
CA THR A 68 8.06 14.79 -1.55
C THR A 68 8.76 14.16 -0.34
N VAL A 69 8.19 13.07 0.14
CA VAL A 69 8.76 12.26 1.23
C VAL A 69 9.31 10.99 0.62
N THR A 70 10.59 10.70 0.85
CA THR A 70 11.23 9.48 0.36
C THR A 70 11.35 8.48 1.49
N LEU A 71 10.89 7.26 1.24
CA LEU A 71 10.92 6.15 2.19
C LEU A 71 11.92 5.10 1.73
N ASN A 72 12.82 4.72 2.63
CA ASN A 72 13.76 3.61 2.46
C ASN A 72 13.23 2.37 3.19
N PRO A 73 13.79 1.17 2.94
CA PRO A 73 13.36 -0.04 3.63
C PRO A 73 13.33 0.13 5.15
N GLY A 74 12.25 -0.31 5.76
CA GLY A 74 12.02 -0.19 7.20
C GLY A 74 11.41 1.12 7.65
N GLU A 75 11.14 2.05 6.73
CA GLU A 75 10.55 3.34 7.10
C GLU A 75 9.04 3.35 6.86
N VAL A 76 8.34 4.00 7.78
CA VAL A 76 6.87 4.14 7.78
C VAL A 76 6.52 5.60 7.57
N PHE A 77 5.51 5.84 6.74
CA PHE A 77 4.90 7.16 6.60
C PHE A 77 3.40 7.01 6.49
N VAL A 78 2.67 7.85 7.22
CA VAL A 78 1.21 7.85 7.19
C VAL A 78 0.76 9.17 6.56
N VAL A 79 0.02 9.07 5.46
CA VAL A 79 -0.63 10.22 4.84
C VAL A 79 -1.97 10.43 5.53
N PRO A 80 -2.22 11.59 6.15
CA PRO A 80 -3.50 11.83 6.82
C PRO A 80 -4.66 11.78 5.83
N LYS A 81 -5.83 11.34 6.32
CA LYS A 81 -7.04 11.36 5.49
C LYS A 81 -7.29 12.74 4.92
N GLY A 82 -7.77 12.79 3.69
CA GLY A 82 -8.08 14.01 2.98
C GLY A 82 -6.88 14.69 2.32
N VAL A 83 -5.67 14.20 2.52
CA VAL A 83 -4.46 14.78 1.92
C VAL A 83 -4.17 14.13 0.58
N GLU A 84 -4.10 14.94 -0.47
CA GLU A 84 -3.76 14.46 -1.80
C GLU A 84 -2.30 14.01 -1.85
N HIS A 85 -2.07 12.86 -2.47
CA HIS A 85 -0.74 12.30 -2.59
C HIS A 85 -0.63 11.37 -3.80
N ARG A 86 0.62 11.12 -4.21
CA ARG A 86 0.93 10.19 -5.29
C ARG A 86 2.14 9.36 -4.90
N PRO A 87 1.99 8.05 -4.68
CA PRO A 87 3.14 7.16 -4.54
C PRO A 87 3.85 7.03 -5.89
N ALA A 88 5.17 7.10 -5.86
CA ALA A 88 6.00 6.95 -7.06
C ALA A 88 7.21 6.08 -6.71
N ALA A 89 7.23 4.87 -7.21
CA ALA A 89 8.27 3.90 -6.90
C ALA A 89 9.48 4.09 -7.82
N ARG A 90 10.67 4.10 -7.21
CA ARG A 90 11.94 4.13 -7.96
C ARG A 90 12.33 2.68 -8.27
N GLY A 91 11.98 2.19 -9.47
CA GLY A 91 12.11 0.78 -9.81
C GLY A 91 11.06 -0.05 -9.07
N GLU A 92 11.32 -1.33 -8.89
CA GLU A 92 10.38 -2.19 -8.16
C GLU A 92 10.53 -1.98 -6.66
N VAL A 93 9.39 -1.70 -6.01
CA VAL A 93 9.32 -1.46 -4.58
C VAL A 93 8.29 -2.41 -3.97
N HIS A 94 8.63 -2.98 -2.82
CA HIS A 94 7.70 -3.82 -2.05
C HIS A 94 7.29 -3.07 -0.80
N ILE A 95 5.99 -3.03 -0.55
CA ILE A 95 5.43 -2.33 0.61
C ILE A 95 4.47 -3.21 1.39
N MET A 96 4.29 -2.86 2.67
CA MET A 96 3.18 -3.33 3.49
C MET A 96 2.28 -2.14 3.75
N LEU A 97 0.98 -2.37 3.67
CA LEU A 97 -0.02 -1.35 4.00
C LEU A 97 -1.11 -1.95 4.86
N ILE A 98 -1.78 -1.08 5.62
CA ILE A 98 -2.90 -1.46 6.48
C ILE A 98 -4.03 -0.49 6.20
N GLU A 99 -5.20 -1.01 5.87
CA GLU A 99 -6.38 -0.20 5.59
C GLU A 99 -7.63 -0.85 6.16
N PRO A 100 -8.63 -0.07 6.56
CA PRO A 100 -9.93 -0.64 6.91
C PRO A 100 -10.46 -1.50 5.76
N THR A 101 -11.03 -2.64 6.09
CA THR A 101 -11.60 -3.54 5.10
C THR A 101 -12.62 -2.79 4.24
N GLY A 102 -12.49 -2.91 2.92
CA GLY A 102 -13.38 -2.24 1.96
C GLY A 102 -12.89 -0.87 1.50
N THR A 103 -11.76 -0.37 2.00
CA THR A 103 -11.18 0.89 1.53
C THR A 103 -10.68 0.73 0.09
N PRO A 104 -11.13 1.58 -0.87
CA PRO A 104 -10.62 1.53 -2.23
C PRO A 104 -9.18 2.07 -2.27
N ASN A 105 -8.25 1.33 -2.89
CA ASN A 105 -6.84 1.70 -2.92
C ASN A 105 -6.57 3.02 -3.66
N SER A 106 -7.46 3.42 -4.54
CA SER A 106 -7.35 4.66 -5.31
C SER A 106 -8.12 5.82 -4.68
N GLY A 107 -8.78 5.61 -3.54
CA GLY A 107 -9.68 6.59 -2.94
C GLY A 107 -11.06 6.65 -3.60
N ASP A 108 -11.30 5.85 -4.65
CA ASP A 108 -12.54 5.85 -5.42
C ASP A 108 -12.87 4.42 -5.86
N LYS A 109 -14.07 3.94 -5.52
CA LYS A 109 -14.51 2.60 -5.86
C LYS A 109 -14.51 2.34 -7.37
N ALA A 110 -14.76 3.36 -8.18
CA ALA A 110 -14.82 3.21 -9.64
C ALA A 110 -13.46 2.89 -10.26
N THR A 111 -12.36 3.28 -9.62
CA THR A 111 -11.00 3.09 -10.14
C THR A 111 -10.17 2.15 -9.28
N ALA A 112 -10.75 1.62 -8.20
CA ALA A 112 -10.01 0.78 -7.25
C ALA A 112 -9.71 -0.60 -7.81
N ALA A 113 -8.54 -1.15 -7.46
CA ALA A 113 -8.23 -2.55 -7.69
C ALA A 113 -9.07 -3.44 -6.77
N PRO A 114 -9.41 -4.67 -7.21
CA PRO A 114 -10.11 -5.61 -6.34
C PRO A 114 -9.23 -6.02 -5.16
N ARG A 115 -9.85 -6.37 -4.04
CA ARG A 115 -9.15 -6.91 -2.89
C ARG A 115 -8.88 -8.39 -3.13
N ILE A 116 -7.62 -8.82 -3.05
CA ILE A 116 -7.20 -10.19 -3.34
C ILE A 116 -6.54 -10.76 -2.09
N LEU A 117 -6.95 -11.98 -1.72
CA LEU A 117 -6.30 -12.72 -0.65
C LEU A 117 -5.01 -13.37 -1.15
N ALA A 118 -4.00 -13.33 -0.33
CA ALA A 118 -2.71 -13.94 -0.66
C ALA A 118 -2.63 -15.39 -0.17
#